data_5a70a39dded11780f5ec94b03a7172b3
#
_entry.id   5a70a39dded11780f5ec94b03a7172b3
#
_cell.length_a   1.000
_cell.length_b   1.000
_cell.length_c   1.000
_cell.angle_alpha   90.00
_cell.angle_beta   90.00
_cell.angle_gamma   90.00
#
_symmetry.space_group_name_H-M   'P 1'
#
loop_
_entity.id
_entity.type
_entity.pdbx_description
1 polymer ?
#
loop_
_entity_poly.entity_id
_entity_poly.type
_entity_poly.pdbx_seq_one_letter_code
_entity_poly.pdbx_strand_id
1 'polypeptide(L)'
;LDSLIQKQFENTPQIQAIGIGIPGMVVHGEVLYCDIPNLEQLNLRDLLQDKYHVKVLIDNEMHFKTFGYYQTHDTANLKNCALLNAPENYTYGAGFIVNGHLLRGNANFSGEINYLPYVSSREELIAQCSRDDTFVDLISKVIISIITIVDPKYLILCGFRFTSALVDQIRERLASVLPAKLLPELV
;
A
#
# COMPACT_ATOMS: atom_id res chain seq x y z
N LEU A 1 2.94 13.47 15.96
CA LEU A 1 2.24 12.23 16.25
C LEU A 1 1.76 12.22 17.70
N ASP A 2 2.66 12.37 18.67
CA ASP A 2 2.35 12.26 20.10
C ASP A 2 1.24 13.21 20.55
N SER A 3 1.28 14.48 20.17
CA SER A 3 0.23 15.46 20.49
C SER A 3 -1.14 15.10 19.91
N LEU A 4 -1.16 14.46 18.73
CA LEU A 4 -2.41 13.96 18.13
C LEU A 4 -3.00 12.80 18.94
N ILE A 5 -2.16 11.86 19.37
CA ILE A 5 -2.56 10.73 20.18
C ILE A 5 -3.10 11.23 21.54
N GLN A 6 -2.36 12.11 22.21
CA GLN A 6 -2.76 12.69 23.48
C GLN A 6 -4.15 13.36 23.39
N LYS A 7 -4.37 14.17 22.36
CA LYS A 7 -5.68 14.80 22.11
C LYS A 7 -6.81 13.78 21.93
N GLN A 8 -6.54 12.61 21.31
CA GLN A 8 -7.55 11.57 21.17
C GLN A 8 -7.89 10.94 22.52
N PHE A 9 -6.92 10.71 23.41
CA PHE A 9 -7.18 10.20 24.76
C PHE A 9 -7.95 11.21 25.62
N GLU A 10 -7.70 12.50 25.47
CA GLU A 10 -8.49 13.54 26.14
C GLU A 10 -9.96 13.51 25.69
N ASN A 11 -10.23 13.29 24.41
CA ASN A 11 -11.58 13.22 23.85
C ASN A 11 -12.27 11.87 24.06
N THR A 12 -11.50 10.80 24.16
CA THR A 12 -11.99 9.41 24.23
C THR A 12 -11.16 8.61 25.23
N PRO A 13 -11.41 8.74 26.55
CA PRO A 13 -10.58 8.09 27.58
C PRO A 13 -10.58 6.56 27.54
N GLN A 14 -11.56 5.92 26.89
CA GLN A 14 -11.70 4.47 26.78
C GLN A 14 -10.95 3.84 25.62
N ILE A 15 -10.03 4.52 24.96
CA ILE A 15 -9.19 3.94 23.91
C ILE A 15 -8.43 2.74 24.46
N GLN A 16 -8.56 1.58 23.81
CA GLN A 16 -7.94 0.31 24.23
C GLN A 16 -6.78 -0.10 23.31
N ALA A 17 -6.69 0.48 22.13
CA ALA A 17 -5.63 0.18 21.18
C ALA A 17 -5.35 1.36 20.23
N ILE A 18 -4.13 1.42 19.74
CA ILE A 18 -3.67 2.39 18.73
C ILE A 18 -3.16 1.61 17.52
N GLY A 19 -3.63 1.96 16.32
CA GLY A 19 -3.09 1.48 15.05
C GLY A 19 -2.45 2.64 14.28
N ILE A 20 -1.23 2.46 13.82
CA ILE A 20 -0.51 3.49 13.05
C ILE A 20 0.06 2.87 11.77
N GLY A 21 -0.40 3.37 10.62
CA GLY A 21 0.19 3.08 9.32
C GLY A 21 1.33 4.06 9.03
N ILE A 22 2.51 3.52 8.72
CA ILE A 22 3.69 4.29 8.35
C ILE A 22 3.93 4.16 6.84
N PRO A 23 4.15 5.26 6.10
CA PRO A 23 4.58 5.19 4.70
C PRO A 23 6.06 4.79 4.65
N GLY A 24 6.32 3.49 4.70
CA GLY A 24 7.66 2.92 4.77
C GLY A 24 7.69 1.52 5.34
N MET A 25 8.88 1.04 5.64
CA MET A 25 9.10 -0.34 6.09
C MET A 25 9.13 -0.43 7.61
N VAL A 26 8.25 -1.28 8.16
CA VAL A 26 8.14 -1.53 9.59
C VAL A 26 8.33 -3.04 9.86
N VAL A 27 9.24 -3.38 10.76
CA VAL A 27 9.49 -4.77 11.17
C VAL A 27 9.41 -4.88 12.69
N HIS A 28 8.53 -5.72 13.19
CA HIS A 28 8.31 -5.94 14.63
C HIS A 28 8.05 -4.66 15.45
N GLY A 29 7.45 -3.62 14.81
CA GLY A 29 7.13 -2.34 15.46
C GLY A 29 8.27 -1.31 15.41
N GLU A 30 9.42 -1.68 14.85
CA GLU A 30 10.53 -0.78 14.53
C GLU A 30 10.37 -0.23 13.11
N VAL A 31 10.49 1.08 12.96
CA VAL A 31 10.50 1.76 11.65
C VAL A 31 11.92 1.67 11.08
N LEU A 32 12.13 0.79 10.10
CA LEU A 32 13.44 0.62 9.48
C LEU A 32 13.76 1.71 8.46
N TYR A 33 12.74 2.11 7.69
CA TYR A 33 12.84 3.15 6.69
C TYR A 33 11.48 3.84 6.52
N CYS A 34 11.48 5.16 6.44
CA CYS A 34 10.31 5.94 6.03
C CYS A 34 10.71 7.33 5.55
N ASP A 35 9.79 7.99 4.82
CA ASP A 35 9.99 9.37 4.35
C ASP A 35 9.70 10.43 5.45
N ILE A 36 9.35 10.00 6.67
CA ILE A 36 9.06 10.92 7.78
C ILE A 36 10.34 11.13 8.61
N PRO A 37 10.86 12.36 8.68
CA PRO A 37 12.09 12.62 9.43
C PRO A 37 12.01 12.17 10.89
N ASN A 38 13.12 11.65 11.40
CA ASN A 38 13.31 11.24 12.80
C ASN A 38 12.43 10.08 13.28
N LEU A 39 11.83 9.28 12.39
CA LEU A 39 11.14 8.04 12.75
C LEU A 39 11.97 6.78 12.49
N GLU A 40 13.01 6.87 11.68
CA GLU A 40 13.86 5.72 11.37
C GLU A 40 14.60 5.20 12.60
N GLN A 41 14.75 3.88 12.67
CA GLN A 41 15.41 3.15 13.75
C GLN A 41 14.74 3.29 15.13
N LEU A 42 13.48 3.80 15.17
CA LEU A 42 12.70 3.85 16.39
C LEU A 42 11.80 2.62 16.52
N ASN A 43 11.84 1.96 17.67
CA ASN A 43 10.79 1.02 18.05
C ASN A 43 9.57 1.82 18.53
N LEU A 44 8.85 2.37 17.56
CA LEU A 44 7.71 3.25 17.81
C LEU A 44 6.59 2.54 18.58
N ARG A 45 6.42 1.24 18.35
CA ARG A 45 5.43 0.43 19.08
C ARG A 45 5.71 0.45 20.58
N ASP A 46 6.91 0.08 20.99
CA ASP A 46 7.25 -0.06 22.41
C ASP A 46 7.23 1.31 23.09
N LEU A 47 7.76 2.35 22.44
CA LEU A 47 7.70 3.73 22.95
C LEU A 47 6.27 4.20 23.23
N LEU A 48 5.32 3.91 22.35
CA LEU A 48 3.93 4.31 22.54
C LEU A 48 3.18 3.40 23.53
N GLN A 49 3.48 2.11 23.58
CA GLN A 49 2.91 1.18 24.57
C GLN A 49 3.33 1.57 25.98
N ASP A 50 4.60 1.88 26.18
CA ASP A 50 5.12 2.32 27.48
C ASP A 50 4.49 3.63 27.94
N LYS A 51 4.25 4.54 27.00
CA LYS A 51 3.67 5.85 27.31
C LYS A 51 2.17 5.81 27.59
N TYR A 52 1.41 5.11 26.75
CA TYR A 52 -0.06 5.16 26.79
C TYR A 52 -0.72 3.95 27.48
N HIS A 53 0.06 2.93 27.80
CA HIS A 53 -0.41 1.69 28.47
C HIS A 53 -1.56 0.98 27.75
N VAL A 54 -1.60 1.07 26.43
CA VAL A 54 -2.55 0.39 25.56
C VAL A 54 -1.84 -0.42 24.49
N LYS A 55 -2.54 -1.36 23.88
CA LYS A 55 -1.99 -2.12 22.75
C LYS A 55 -1.68 -1.20 21.57
N VAL A 56 -0.48 -1.29 21.03
CA VAL A 56 -0.07 -0.51 19.85
C VAL A 56 0.30 -1.45 18.71
N LEU A 57 -0.25 -1.19 17.53
CA LEU A 57 0.09 -1.86 16.28
C LEU A 57 0.68 -0.84 15.32
N ILE A 58 1.89 -1.10 14.87
CA ILE A 58 2.57 -0.32 13.83
C ILE A 58 2.81 -1.23 12.64
N ASP A 59 2.43 -0.79 11.45
CA ASP A 59 2.66 -1.54 10.21
C ASP A 59 2.80 -0.58 9.03
N ASN A 60 3.18 -1.09 7.86
CA ASN A 60 3.14 -0.34 6.60
C ASN A 60 1.71 0.14 6.32
N GLU A 61 1.57 1.38 5.84
CA GLU A 61 0.25 1.96 5.57
C GLU A 61 -0.55 1.17 4.52
N MET A 62 0.14 0.59 3.53
CA MET A 62 -0.51 -0.22 2.49
C MET A 62 -1.05 -1.54 3.05
N HIS A 63 -0.39 -2.12 4.06
CA HIS A 63 -0.92 -3.27 4.78
C HIS A 63 -2.23 -2.94 5.49
N PHE A 64 -2.30 -1.81 6.17
CA PHE A 64 -3.55 -1.35 6.82
C PHE A 64 -4.65 -1.06 5.81
N LYS A 65 -4.34 -0.32 4.72
CA LYS A 65 -5.31 -0.02 3.67
C LYS A 65 -5.87 -1.29 3.03
N THR A 66 -4.99 -2.20 2.66
CA THR A 66 -5.37 -3.46 1.99
C THR A 66 -6.18 -4.37 2.90
N PHE A 67 -5.74 -4.54 4.14
CA PHE A 67 -6.46 -5.35 5.12
C PHE A 67 -7.79 -4.72 5.51
N GLY A 68 -7.83 -3.40 5.70
CA GLY A 68 -9.05 -2.66 5.96
C GLY A 68 -10.07 -2.80 4.83
N TYR A 69 -9.64 -2.65 3.59
CA TYR A 69 -10.50 -2.89 2.43
C TYR A 69 -11.05 -4.31 2.41
N TYR A 70 -10.16 -5.31 2.58
CA TYR A 70 -10.55 -6.71 2.65
C TYR A 70 -11.60 -6.99 3.74
N GLN A 71 -11.43 -6.45 4.94
CA GLN A 71 -12.35 -6.70 6.08
C GLN A 71 -13.70 -6.00 5.94
N THR A 72 -13.78 -4.90 5.21
CA THR A 72 -15.00 -4.10 5.05
C THR A 72 -15.81 -4.43 3.80
N HIS A 73 -15.29 -5.29 2.93
CA HIS A 73 -15.93 -5.73 1.70
C HIS A 73 -16.17 -7.25 1.70
N ASP A 74 -16.64 -7.81 0.60
CA ASP A 74 -16.95 -9.24 0.48
C ASP A 74 -15.68 -10.10 0.54
N THR A 75 -15.29 -10.50 1.75
CA THR A 75 -14.09 -11.31 2.00
C THR A 75 -14.11 -12.67 1.28
N ALA A 76 -15.28 -13.21 0.99
CA ALA A 76 -15.39 -14.49 0.27
C ALA A 76 -14.87 -14.39 -1.17
N ASN A 77 -15.13 -13.26 -1.82
CA ASN A 77 -14.67 -12.97 -3.18
C ASN A 77 -13.26 -12.35 -3.23
N LEU A 78 -12.85 -11.65 -2.18
CA LEU A 78 -11.57 -10.93 -2.14
C LEU A 78 -10.38 -11.78 -1.63
N LYS A 79 -10.50 -13.11 -1.58
CA LYS A 79 -9.43 -13.99 -1.08
C LYS A 79 -8.10 -13.85 -1.81
N ASN A 80 -8.11 -13.44 -3.07
CA ASN A 80 -6.93 -13.11 -3.85
C ASN A 80 -7.18 -11.75 -4.50
N CYS A 81 -6.68 -10.70 -3.90
CA CYS A 81 -6.77 -9.36 -4.44
C CYS A 81 -5.49 -8.55 -4.19
N ALA A 82 -5.30 -7.56 -5.02
CA ALA A 82 -4.26 -6.55 -4.85
C ALA A 82 -4.91 -5.18 -4.71
N LEU A 83 -4.38 -4.34 -3.83
CA LEU A 83 -4.73 -2.94 -3.74
C LEU A 83 -3.52 -2.11 -4.17
N LEU A 84 -3.71 -1.26 -5.16
CA LEU A 84 -2.70 -0.38 -5.70
C LEU A 84 -3.14 1.08 -5.45
N ASN A 85 -2.32 1.82 -4.72
CA ASN A 85 -2.59 3.21 -4.37
C ASN A 85 -1.60 4.14 -5.08
N ALA A 86 -2.13 5.14 -5.81
CA ALA A 86 -1.32 6.17 -6.45
C ALA A 86 -1.86 7.55 -6.06
N PRO A 87 -1.35 8.16 -4.98
CA PRO A 87 -1.70 9.51 -4.56
C PRO A 87 -1.13 10.55 -5.53
N GLU A 88 -1.66 11.77 -5.48
CA GLU A 88 -1.32 12.82 -6.44
C GLU A 88 0.15 13.22 -6.45
N ASN A 89 0.76 13.36 -5.27
CA ASN A 89 2.09 13.96 -5.11
C ASN A 89 3.16 12.98 -4.63
N TYR A 90 2.88 11.68 -4.67
CA TYR A 90 3.79 10.64 -4.20
C TYR A 90 3.92 9.52 -5.22
N THR A 91 4.84 8.61 -4.96
CA THR A 91 4.94 7.37 -5.71
C THR A 91 3.79 6.42 -5.34
N TYR A 92 3.65 5.35 -6.08
CA TYR A 92 2.62 4.35 -5.83
C TYR A 92 3.05 3.33 -4.76
N GLY A 93 2.09 2.65 -4.17
CA GLY A 93 2.30 1.55 -3.23
C GLY A 93 1.28 0.44 -3.43
N ALA A 94 1.58 -0.78 -3.00
CA ALA A 94 0.67 -1.90 -3.10
C ALA A 94 0.56 -2.71 -1.81
N GLY A 95 -0.52 -3.46 -1.70
CA GLY A 95 -0.69 -4.51 -0.72
C GLY A 95 -1.49 -5.67 -1.31
N PHE A 96 -1.31 -6.85 -0.76
CA PHE A 96 -1.84 -8.09 -1.34
C PHE A 96 -2.57 -8.92 -0.30
N ILE A 97 -3.73 -9.46 -0.67
CA ILE A 97 -4.39 -10.55 0.02
C ILE A 97 -4.21 -11.81 -0.84
N VAL A 98 -3.66 -12.85 -0.24
CA VAL A 98 -3.44 -14.15 -0.88
C VAL A 98 -4.05 -15.23 0.00
N ASN A 99 -4.97 -16.01 -0.56
CA ASN A 99 -5.73 -17.03 0.17
C ASN A 99 -6.44 -16.49 1.43
N GLY A 100 -6.90 -15.24 1.40
CA GLY A 100 -7.58 -14.59 2.51
C GLY A 100 -6.65 -14.02 3.60
N HIS A 101 -5.34 -14.03 3.36
CA HIS A 101 -4.35 -13.51 4.30
C HIS A 101 -3.55 -12.37 3.69
N LEU A 102 -3.27 -11.35 4.50
CA LEU A 102 -2.39 -10.26 4.10
C LEU A 102 -0.97 -10.79 3.90
N LEU A 103 -0.42 -10.59 2.69
CA LEU A 103 0.92 -11.00 2.33
C LEU A 103 1.94 -9.97 2.85
N ARG A 104 2.74 -10.36 3.83
CA ARG A 104 3.81 -9.51 4.40
C ARG A 104 5.20 -9.88 3.90
N GLY A 105 5.42 -11.15 3.55
CA GLY A 105 6.74 -11.67 3.29
C GLY A 105 7.57 -11.87 4.59
N ASN A 106 8.84 -12.23 4.42
CA ASN A 106 9.72 -12.55 5.54
C ASN A 106 10.11 -11.31 6.37
N ALA A 107 10.36 -10.19 5.69
CA ALA A 107 10.83 -8.93 6.31
C ALA A 107 9.79 -7.79 6.21
N ASN A 108 8.51 -8.12 6.09
CA ASN A 108 7.44 -7.13 5.88
C ASN A 108 7.63 -6.28 4.60
N PHE A 109 8.38 -6.80 3.62
CA PHE A 109 8.77 -6.08 2.40
C PHE A 109 7.81 -6.33 1.21
N SER A 110 6.84 -7.22 1.37
CA SER A 110 5.86 -7.48 0.31
C SER A 110 5.02 -6.24 0.06
N GLY A 111 4.89 -5.86 -1.20
CA GLY A 111 4.17 -4.66 -1.60
C GLY A 111 5.04 -3.43 -1.86
N GLU A 112 6.33 -3.50 -1.58
CA GLU A 112 7.30 -2.44 -1.88
C GLU A 112 7.65 -2.41 -3.38
N ILE A 113 6.61 -2.21 -4.20
CA ILE A 113 6.68 -2.28 -5.67
C ILE A 113 7.47 -1.14 -6.32
N ASN A 114 7.83 -0.11 -5.54
CA ASN A 114 8.74 0.95 -5.99
C ASN A 114 10.17 0.44 -6.24
N TYR A 115 10.51 -0.72 -5.71
CA TYR A 115 11.80 -1.39 -5.95
C TYR A 115 11.79 -2.30 -7.19
N LEU A 116 10.68 -2.39 -7.91
CA LEU A 116 10.68 -3.07 -9.20
C LEU A 116 11.62 -2.33 -10.17
N PRO A 117 12.44 -3.05 -10.95
CA PRO A 117 13.53 -2.47 -11.75
C PRO A 117 13.04 -1.81 -13.05
N TYR A 118 12.01 -0.97 -12.97
CA TYR A 118 11.46 -0.22 -14.12
C TYR A 118 12.01 1.19 -14.22
N VAL A 119 12.66 1.65 -13.16
CA VAL A 119 13.33 2.95 -13.09
C VAL A 119 14.68 2.78 -12.39
N SER A 120 15.62 3.68 -12.67
CA SER A 120 16.98 3.59 -12.17
C SER A 120 17.17 4.34 -10.84
N SER A 121 16.27 5.26 -10.50
CA SER A 121 16.34 6.06 -9.28
C SER A 121 14.95 6.50 -8.80
N ARG A 122 14.91 6.98 -7.55
CA ARG A 122 13.70 7.55 -6.95
C ARG A 122 13.27 8.84 -7.67
N GLU A 123 14.21 9.67 -8.10
CA GLU A 123 13.95 10.89 -8.85
C GLU A 123 13.29 10.59 -10.19
N GLU A 124 13.78 9.57 -10.89
CA GLU A 124 13.18 9.08 -12.13
C GLU A 124 11.76 8.55 -11.88
N LEU A 125 11.56 7.79 -10.81
CA LEU A 125 10.24 7.30 -10.41
C LEU A 125 9.25 8.45 -10.22
N ILE A 126 9.62 9.47 -9.46
CA ILE A 126 8.80 10.66 -9.21
C ILE A 126 8.50 11.39 -10.53
N ALA A 127 9.51 11.55 -11.39
CA ALA A 127 9.34 12.22 -12.69
C ALA A 127 8.37 11.45 -13.59
N GLN A 128 8.46 10.13 -13.64
CA GLN A 128 7.53 9.30 -14.42
C GLN A 128 6.11 9.30 -13.83
N CYS A 129 5.97 9.34 -12.51
CA CYS A 129 4.67 9.45 -11.86
C CYS A 129 4.00 10.82 -12.04
N SER A 130 4.75 11.87 -12.37
CA SER A 130 4.22 13.23 -12.51
C SER A 130 3.49 13.50 -13.82
N ARG A 131 3.69 12.69 -14.85
CA ARG A 131 3.11 12.86 -16.20
C ARG A 131 2.20 11.68 -16.52
N ASP A 132 1.07 11.93 -17.15
CA ASP A 132 0.07 10.91 -17.43
C ASP A 132 0.57 9.82 -18.39
N ASP A 133 1.27 10.21 -19.46
CA ASP A 133 1.80 9.28 -20.45
C ASP A 133 2.83 8.29 -19.87
N THR A 134 3.79 8.82 -19.10
CA THR A 134 4.82 8.01 -18.46
C THR A 134 4.26 7.22 -17.27
N PHE A 135 3.30 7.79 -16.54
CA PHE A 135 2.60 7.08 -15.46
C PHE A 135 1.85 5.87 -15.98
N VAL A 136 1.07 6.00 -17.07
CA VAL A 136 0.32 4.86 -17.65
C VAL A 136 1.27 3.77 -18.11
N ASP A 137 2.39 4.11 -18.76
CA ASP A 137 3.38 3.11 -19.21
C ASP A 137 4.02 2.39 -18.01
N LEU A 138 4.46 3.13 -17.01
CA LEU A 138 5.10 2.58 -15.80
C LEU A 138 4.14 1.72 -14.99
N ILE A 139 2.96 2.25 -14.67
CA ILE A 139 2.00 1.56 -13.81
C ILE A 139 1.44 0.30 -14.48
N SER A 140 1.30 0.30 -15.81
CA SER A 140 0.90 -0.89 -16.55
C SER A 140 1.94 -2.02 -16.42
N LYS A 141 3.24 -1.70 -16.47
CA LYS A 141 4.32 -2.68 -16.23
C LYS A 141 4.26 -3.23 -14.80
N VAL A 142 4.03 -2.37 -13.83
CA VAL A 142 3.85 -2.77 -12.42
C VAL A 142 2.64 -3.69 -12.27
N ILE A 143 1.50 -3.34 -12.86
CA ILE A 143 0.29 -4.16 -12.82
C ILE A 143 0.52 -5.52 -13.49
N ILE A 144 1.18 -5.57 -14.63
CA ILE A 144 1.55 -6.85 -15.30
C ILE A 144 2.39 -7.72 -14.36
N SER A 145 3.35 -7.13 -13.64
CA SER A 145 4.13 -7.89 -12.66
C SER A 145 3.29 -8.41 -11.49
N ILE A 146 2.36 -7.60 -10.99
CA ILE A 146 1.42 -8.03 -9.95
C ILE A 146 0.57 -9.19 -10.46
N ILE A 147 0.02 -9.09 -11.66
CA ILE A 147 -0.79 -10.17 -12.27
C ILE A 147 0.05 -11.44 -12.42
N THR A 148 1.27 -11.32 -12.92
CA THR A 148 2.14 -12.47 -13.19
C THR A 148 2.61 -13.19 -11.91
N ILE A 149 2.80 -12.47 -10.81
CA ILE A 149 3.37 -13.01 -9.56
C ILE A 149 2.28 -13.42 -8.56
N VAL A 150 1.24 -12.59 -8.43
CA VAL A 150 0.20 -12.76 -7.39
C VAL A 150 -1.06 -13.38 -7.94
N ASP A 151 -1.35 -13.20 -9.24
CA ASP A 151 -2.57 -13.67 -9.93
C ASP A 151 -3.86 -13.27 -9.17
N PRO A 152 -4.08 -11.96 -8.92
CA PRO A 152 -5.23 -11.51 -8.16
C PRO A 152 -6.50 -11.59 -9.00
N LYS A 153 -7.62 -11.99 -8.39
CA LYS A 153 -8.94 -11.90 -9.04
C LYS A 153 -9.40 -10.45 -9.20
N TYR A 154 -9.11 -9.61 -8.20
CA TYR A 154 -9.44 -8.19 -8.19
C TYR A 154 -8.20 -7.34 -8.00
N LEU A 155 -8.11 -6.27 -8.78
CA LEU A 155 -7.14 -5.21 -8.60
C LEU A 155 -7.87 -3.93 -8.26
N ILE A 156 -7.78 -3.54 -6.99
CA ILE A 156 -8.39 -2.33 -6.45
C ILE A 156 -7.44 -1.16 -6.72
N LEU A 157 -7.91 -0.18 -7.48
CA LEU A 157 -7.17 1.02 -7.82
C LEU A 157 -7.66 2.18 -6.95
N CYS A 158 -6.80 2.75 -6.13
CA CYS A 158 -7.14 3.90 -5.31
C CYS A 158 -6.09 5.01 -5.39
N GLY A 159 -6.52 6.22 -5.06
CA GLY A 159 -5.70 7.43 -5.17
C GLY A 159 -6.06 8.30 -6.38
N PHE A 160 -5.68 9.56 -6.30
CA PHE A 160 -6.10 10.61 -7.25
C PHE A 160 -5.59 10.39 -8.68
N ARG A 161 -4.52 9.62 -8.85
CA ARG A 161 -3.94 9.33 -10.18
C ARG A 161 -4.81 8.37 -11.01
N PHE A 162 -5.66 7.56 -10.42
CA PHE A 162 -6.52 6.62 -11.14
C PHE A 162 -7.83 7.28 -11.57
N THR A 163 -7.73 8.28 -12.46
CA THR A 163 -8.91 8.84 -13.14
C THR A 163 -9.47 7.83 -14.13
N SER A 164 -10.76 7.92 -14.47
CA SER A 164 -11.39 7.02 -15.45
C SER A 164 -10.64 6.97 -16.77
N ALA A 165 -10.19 8.12 -17.27
CA ALA A 165 -9.44 8.22 -18.52
C ALA A 165 -8.09 7.49 -18.46
N LEU A 166 -7.36 7.56 -17.34
CA LEU A 166 -6.09 6.83 -17.18
C LEU A 166 -6.32 5.34 -16.96
N VAL A 167 -7.37 4.96 -16.24
CA VAL A 167 -7.75 3.55 -16.05
C VAL A 167 -8.11 2.89 -17.38
N ASP A 168 -8.79 3.58 -18.29
CA ASP A 168 -9.10 3.04 -19.62
C ASP A 168 -7.83 2.83 -20.45
N GLN A 169 -6.88 3.76 -20.42
CA GLN A 169 -5.57 3.58 -21.08
C GLN A 169 -4.77 2.42 -20.48
N ILE A 170 -4.82 2.25 -19.16
CA ILE A 170 -4.20 1.11 -18.47
C ILE A 170 -4.85 -0.20 -18.97
N ARG A 171 -6.19 -0.29 -19.02
CA ARG A 171 -6.90 -1.47 -19.54
C ARG A 171 -6.46 -1.83 -20.96
N GLU A 172 -6.37 -0.85 -21.85
CA GLU A 172 -5.89 -1.04 -23.22
C GLU A 172 -4.46 -1.60 -23.26
N ARG A 173 -3.57 -1.05 -22.43
CA ARG A 173 -2.19 -1.55 -22.30
C ARG A 173 -2.14 -2.99 -21.81
N LEU A 174 -2.88 -3.31 -20.75
CA LEU A 174 -2.93 -4.68 -20.22
C LEU A 174 -3.48 -5.65 -21.27
N ALA A 175 -4.55 -5.30 -21.96
CA ALA A 175 -5.16 -6.13 -23.01
C ALA A 175 -4.24 -6.32 -24.24
N SER A 176 -3.31 -5.41 -24.49
CA SER A 176 -2.33 -5.57 -25.58
C SER A 176 -1.22 -6.57 -25.26
N VAL A 177 -1.01 -6.89 -23.99
CA VAL A 177 0.07 -7.77 -23.51
C VAL A 177 -0.45 -9.10 -23.01
N LEU A 178 -1.58 -9.11 -22.30
CA LEU A 178 -2.10 -10.29 -21.61
C LEU A 178 -3.40 -10.80 -22.28
N PRO A 179 -3.61 -12.11 -22.36
CA PRO A 179 -4.90 -12.68 -22.76
C PRO A 179 -6.03 -12.18 -21.84
N ALA A 180 -7.17 -11.82 -22.42
CA ALA A 180 -8.31 -11.25 -21.69
C ALA A 180 -8.76 -12.07 -20.46
N LYS A 181 -8.66 -13.39 -20.54
CA LYS A 181 -9.01 -14.31 -19.44
C LYS A 181 -8.07 -14.26 -18.22
N LEU A 182 -6.91 -13.62 -18.36
CA LEU A 182 -5.92 -13.47 -17.28
C LEU A 182 -5.95 -12.06 -16.65
N LEU A 183 -6.81 -11.18 -17.18
CA LEU A 183 -6.95 -9.83 -16.63
C LEU A 183 -7.82 -9.88 -15.36
N PRO A 184 -7.37 -9.26 -14.26
CA PRO A 184 -8.19 -9.10 -13.07
C PRO A 184 -9.34 -8.11 -13.34
N GLU A 185 -10.38 -8.19 -12.53
CA GLU A 185 -11.37 -7.12 -12.46
C GLU A 185 -10.72 -5.88 -11.83
N LEU A 186 -10.71 -4.76 -12.57
CA LEU A 186 -10.27 -3.45 -12.05
C LEU A 186 -11.45 -2.78 -11.34
N VAL A 187 -11.27 -2.48 -10.05
CA VAL A 187 -12.27 -1.91 -9.14
C VAL A 187 -11.81 -0.56 -8.62
#